data_7e334c74f4d543a39e1e03e1c9fa5fa6
#
_entry.id   7e334c74f4d543a39e1e03e1c9fa5fa6
#
_cell.length_a   1.000
_cell.length_b   1.000
_cell.length_c   1.000
_cell.angle_alpha   90.00
_cell.angle_beta   90.00
_cell.angle_gamma   90.00
#
_symmetry.space_group_name_H-M   'P 1'
#
loop_
_entity.id
_entity.type
_entity.pdbx_description
1 polymer ?
#
loop_
_entity_poly.entity_id
_entity_poly.type
_entity_poly.pdbx_seq_one_letter_code
_entity_poly.pdbx_strand_id
1 'polypeptide(L)'
;GFNLPIYLMSGNHDSPPLLRELSNTYDVYFKNFDSFDNWGLFMFNTKKENSSSGILNDSELLYFDEILENNLYENIIVFLHHHPVLIGSPVMDTMVIENADLLLKRIKKSNKVKAVSWGHVHTEYYETIGSVKLFSTPSTCYQVKEKPKNFIVDTESLPGYRRIVLNNDGSFNTRVVRIS
;
A
#
# COMPACT_ATOMS: atom_id res chain seq x y z
N GLY A 1 20.85 -13.05 7.33
CA GLY A 1 20.06 -11.88 6.97
C GLY A 1 19.67 -11.91 5.50
N PHE A 2 18.59 -11.26 5.16
CA PHE A 2 18.24 -11.06 3.74
C PHE A 2 19.21 -10.03 3.16
N ASN A 3 19.80 -10.33 2.02
CA ASN A 3 20.71 -9.42 1.31
C ASN A 3 19.91 -8.51 0.35
N LEU A 4 18.71 -8.06 0.79
CA LEU A 4 17.75 -7.28 0.03
C LEU A 4 17.26 -6.11 0.88
N PRO A 5 17.00 -4.93 0.27
CA PRO A 5 16.41 -3.81 1.00
C PRO A 5 15.03 -4.16 1.56
N ILE A 6 14.80 -3.83 2.82
CA ILE A 6 13.54 -4.03 3.52
C ILE A 6 12.93 -2.67 3.81
N TYR A 7 11.70 -2.43 3.33
CA TYR A 7 10.95 -1.20 3.58
C TYR A 7 9.83 -1.46 4.57
N LEU A 8 9.74 -0.60 5.57
CA LEU A 8 8.69 -0.62 6.58
C LEU A 8 7.64 0.45 6.25
N MET A 9 6.39 0.13 6.45
CA MET A 9 5.27 1.08 6.43
C MET A 9 4.43 0.90 7.69
N SER A 10 3.97 2.01 8.26
CA SER A 10 3.11 1.92 9.44
C SER A 10 1.68 1.55 9.07
N GLY A 11 1.13 0.59 9.80
CA GLY A 11 -0.29 0.31 9.86
C GLY A 11 -0.95 0.96 11.08
N ASN A 12 -2.25 0.71 11.25
CA ASN A 12 -3.02 1.23 12.39
C ASN A 12 -2.54 0.71 13.76
N HIS A 13 -1.89 -0.46 13.81
CA HIS A 13 -1.32 -1.05 15.02
C HIS A 13 0.12 -0.64 15.30
N ASP A 14 0.81 -0.01 14.35
CA ASP A 14 2.22 0.34 14.48
C ASP A 14 2.42 1.70 15.14
N SER A 15 3.65 1.92 15.62
CA SER A 15 4.15 3.20 16.12
C SER A 15 5.17 3.77 15.12
N PRO A 16 4.85 4.84 14.37
CA PRO A 16 5.82 5.45 13.46
C PRO A 16 7.14 5.86 14.11
N PRO A 17 7.17 6.38 15.37
CA PRO A 17 8.42 6.61 16.08
C PRO A 17 9.26 5.34 16.26
N LEU A 18 8.63 4.21 16.63
CA LEU A 18 9.32 2.92 16.77
C LEU A 18 9.86 2.41 15.43
N LEU A 19 9.10 2.53 14.34
CA LEU A 19 9.57 2.15 13.00
C LEU A 19 10.79 2.98 12.57
N ARG A 20 10.81 4.25 12.93
CA ARG A 20 11.97 5.14 12.70
C ARG A 20 13.18 4.71 13.53
N GLU A 21 12.98 4.34 14.79
CA GLU A 21 14.05 3.79 15.64
C GLU A 21 14.61 2.49 15.07
N LEU A 22 13.73 1.58 14.61
CA LEU A 22 14.14 0.34 13.94
C LEU A 22 14.98 0.63 12.69
N SER A 23 14.58 1.61 11.87
CA SER A 23 15.34 1.98 10.67
C SER A 23 16.71 2.61 10.96
N ASN A 24 16.90 3.19 12.14
CA ASN A 24 18.19 3.70 12.59
C ASN A 24 19.09 2.61 13.20
N THR A 25 18.50 1.51 13.63
CA THR A 25 19.20 0.45 14.37
C THR A 25 19.54 -0.76 13.48
N TYR A 26 18.68 -1.06 12.52
CA TYR A 26 18.77 -2.22 11.64
C TYR A 26 18.84 -1.80 10.18
N ASP A 27 19.28 -2.70 9.32
CA ASP A 27 19.33 -2.49 7.85
C ASP A 27 17.92 -2.61 7.23
N VAL A 28 17.04 -1.69 7.62
CA VAL A 28 15.67 -1.55 7.12
C VAL A 28 15.37 -0.07 6.89
N TYR A 29 14.45 0.23 5.98
CA TYR A 29 14.12 1.60 5.59
C TYR A 29 12.70 1.97 6.01
N PHE A 30 12.56 3.13 6.67
CA PHE A 30 11.28 3.76 6.95
C PHE A 30 11.26 5.14 6.28
N LYS A 31 10.88 5.18 5.03
CA LYS A 31 10.89 6.38 4.17
C LYS A 31 9.70 6.38 3.21
N ASN A 32 9.34 7.57 2.69
CA ASN A 32 8.19 7.73 1.82
C ASN A 32 8.47 7.41 0.34
N PHE A 33 9.73 7.45 -0.09
CA PHE A 33 10.07 7.24 -1.50
C PHE A 33 11.39 6.52 -1.67
N ASP A 34 11.43 5.67 -2.69
CA ASP A 34 12.64 5.10 -3.27
C ASP A 34 12.45 4.86 -4.77
N SER A 35 13.54 4.56 -5.47
CA SER A 35 13.50 4.28 -6.90
C SER A 35 14.46 3.17 -7.31
N PHE A 36 14.06 2.42 -8.34
CA PHE A 36 14.85 1.36 -8.97
C PHE A 36 14.65 1.47 -10.48
N ASP A 37 15.74 1.64 -11.21
CA ASP A 37 15.70 1.88 -12.64
C ASP A 37 14.76 3.05 -12.99
N ASN A 38 13.73 2.81 -13.83
CA ASN A 38 12.71 3.80 -14.20
C ASN A 38 11.44 3.73 -13.34
N TRP A 39 11.47 3.02 -12.21
CA TRP A 39 10.35 2.89 -11.29
C TRP A 39 10.55 3.73 -10.02
N GLY A 40 9.50 4.45 -9.64
CA GLY A 40 9.37 5.07 -8.33
C GLY A 40 8.44 4.23 -7.44
N LEU A 41 8.85 4.05 -6.18
CA LEU A 41 8.05 3.41 -5.15
C LEU A 41 7.68 4.45 -4.12
N PHE A 42 6.42 4.86 -4.07
CA PHE A 42 5.94 5.84 -3.10
C PHE A 42 5.15 5.15 -1.98
N MET A 43 5.59 5.35 -0.76
CA MET A 43 5.04 4.73 0.45
C MET A 43 4.42 5.80 1.35
N PHE A 44 3.08 5.89 1.37
CA PHE A 44 2.37 6.80 2.27
C PHE A 44 2.26 6.23 3.68
N ASN A 45 2.51 7.06 4.67
CA ASN A 45 2.12 6.78 6.03
C ASN A 45 0.66 7.18 6.23
N THR A 46 -0.22 6.20 6.26
CA THR A 46 -1.66 6.41 6.42
C THR A 46 -2.15 6.26 7.86
N LYS A 47 -1.23 6.18 8.83
CA LYS A 47 -1.56 6.07 10.25
C LYS A 47 -2.31 7.32 10.73
N LYS A 48 -3.49 7.10 11.32
CA LYS A 48 -4.24 8.09 12.08
C LYS A 48 -4.22 7.68 13.55
N GLU A 49 -3.86 8.61 14.43
CA GLU A 49 -3.78 8.32 15.86
C GLU A 49 -5.15 7.96 16.44
N ASN A 50 -5.16 6.94 17.31
CA ASN A 50 -6.36 6.43 17.98
C ASN A 50 -7.51 6.06 17.03
N SER A 51 -7.19 5.60 15.82
CA SER A 51 -8.15 5.22 14.80
C SER A 51 -7.75 3.95 14.08
N SER A 52 -8.75 3.17 13.64
CA SER A 52 -8.56 2.06 12.70
C SER A 52 -8.65 2.52 11.24
N SER A 53 -9.14 3.74 10.97
CA SER A 53 -9.14 4.34 9.64
C SER A 53 -7.80 5.03 9.35
N GLY A 54 -7.54 5.28 8.06
CA GLY A 54 -6.36 5.99 7.61
C GLY A 54 -6.62 7.45 7.27
N ILE A 55 -5.54 8.23 7.21
CA ILE A 55 -5.54 9.61 6.71
C ILE A 55 -4.24 9.88 5.95
N LEU A 56 -4.30 10.69 4.92
CA LEU A 56 -3.13 11.18 4.17
C LEU A 56 -2.73 12.56 4.68
N ASN A 57 -1.46 12.74 4.97
CA ASN A 57 -0.91 14.03 5.41
C ASN A 57 -0.65 14.95 4.22
N ASP A 58 -0.94 16.24 4.37
CA ASP A 58 -0.75 17.22 3.31
C ASP A 58 0.72 17.31 2.86
N SER A 59 1.68 17.20 3.79
CA SER A 59 3.10 17.21 3.44
C SER A 59 3.52 16.03 2.57
N GLU A 60 2.95 14.84 2.79
CA GLU A 60 3.22 13.67 1.96
C GLU A 60 2.52 13.77 0.61
N LEU A 61 1.32 14.37 0.56
CA LEU A 61 0.62 14.65 -0.69
C LEU A 61 1.38 15.66 -1.56
N LEU A 62 1.94 16.72 -0.96
CA LEU A 62 2.80 17.68 -1.66
C LEU A 62 4.08 17.02 -2.17
N TYR A 63 4.75 16.20 -1.35
CA TYR A 63 5.92 15.46 -1.78
C TYR A 63 5.59 14.48 -2.92
N PHE A 64 4.42 13.85 -2.87
CA PHE A 64 3.96 13.01 -3.98
C PHE A 64 3.74 13.81 -5.27
N ASP A 65 3.21 15.03 -5.17
CA ASP A 65 3.06 15.92 -6.33
C ASP A 65 4.44 16.25 -6.94
N GLU A 66 5.45 16.55 -6.12
CA GLU A 66 6.84 16.79 -6.59
C GLU A 66 7.40 15.56 -7.33
N ILE A 67 7.16 14.35 -6.82
CA ILE A 67 7.60 13.10 -7.49
C ILE A 67 6.85 12.89 -8.81
N LEU A 68 5.54 13.20 -8.87
CA LEU A 68 4.77 13.10 -10.11
C LEU A 68 5.23 14.09 -11.18
N GLU A 69 5.69 15.28 -10.79
CA GLU A 69 6.22 16.29 -11.70
C GLU A 69 7.66 16.01 -12.15
N ASN A 70 8.41 15.20 -11.38
CA ASN A 70 9.79 14.88 -11.67
C ASN A 70 9.88 13.92 -12.88
N ASN A 71 10.63 14.31 -13.92
CA ASN A 71 10.78 13.55 -15.15
C ASN A 71 11.77 12.37 -15.07
N LEU A 72 12.40 12.14 -13.93
CA LEU A 72 13.29 10.99 -13.73
C LEU A 72 12.54 9.66 -13.59
N TYR A 73 11.26 9.70 -13.23
CA TYR A 73 10.46 8.50 -12.99
C TYR A 73 9.27 8.48 -13.94
N GLU A 74 9.18 7.45 -14.77
CA GLU A 74 8.09 7.26 -15.73
C GLU A 74 7.00 6.34 -15.20
N ASN A 75 7.34 5.48 -14.25
CA ASN A 75 6.45 4.46 -13.70
C ASN A 75 6.48 4.53 -12.17
N ILE A 76 5.32 4.62 -11.56
CA ILE A 76 5.20 4.74 -10.10
C ILE A 76 4.23 3.68 -9.58
N ILE A 77 4.64 2.98 -8.53
CA ILE A 77 3.74 2.21 -7.67
C ILE A 77 3.60 2.95 -6.34
N VAL A 78 2.34 3.08 -5.90
CA VAL A 78 1.99 3.64 -4.59
C VAL A 78 1.68 2.49 -3.63
N PHE A 79 2.27 2.56 -2.44
CA PHE A 79 2.01 1.63 -1.34
C PHE A 79 1.34 2.36 -0.18
N LEU A 80 0.35 1.71 0.39
CA LEU A 80 -0.47 2.19 1.50
C LEU A 80 -0.66 1.06 2.53
N HIS A 81 -0.98 1.40 3.79
CA HIS A 81 -1.54 0.39 4.68
C HIS A 81 -3.06 0.30 4.52
N HIS A 82 -3.77 1.41 4.74
CA HIS A 82 -5.23 1.46 4.61
C HIS A 82 -5.65 1.57 3.14
N HIS A 83 -6.80 1.01 2.81
CA HIS A 83 -7.35 1.01 1.45
C HIS A 83 -7.94 2.38 1.06
N PRO A 84 -7.73 2.84 -0.18
CA PRO A 84 -8.20 4.14 -0.65
C PRO A 84 -9.58 4.07 -1.34
N VAL A 85 -10.16 2.88 -1.49
CA VAL A 85 -11.46 2.63 -2.14
C VAL A 85 -12.29 1.67 -1.32
N LEU A 86 -13.60 1.71 -1.44
CA LEU A 86 -14.47 0.71 -0.83
C LEU A 86 -14.26 -0.65 -1.51
N ILE A 87 -14.08 -1.70 -0.72
CA ILE A 87 -13.86 -3.06 -1.22
C ILE A 87 -15.13 -3.93 -1.15
N GLY A 88 -16.24 -3.34 -0.70
CA GLY A 88 -17.53 -4.02 -0.52
C GLY A 88 -17.60 -4.89 0.74
N SER A 89 -16.72 -4.65 1.72
CA SER A 89 -16.75 -5.28 3.03
C SER A 89 -17.31 -4.27 4.04
N PRO A 90 -18.56 -4.42 4.54
CA PRO A 90 -19.17 -3.41 5.41
C PRO A 90 -18.33 -3.05 6.64
N VAL A 91 -17.59 -3.99 7.21
CA VAL A 91 -16.73 -3.72 8.37
C VAL A 91 -15.42 -3.06 7.95
N MET A 92 -14.75 -3.54 6.90
CA MET A 92 -13.47 -2.97 6.45
C MET A 92 -13.68 -1.58 5.84
N ASP A 93 -14.80 -1.37 5.14
CA ASP A 93 -15.13 -0.09 4.51
C ASP A 93 -15.40 1.05 5.51
N THR A 94 -15.52 0.74 6.83
CA THR A 94 -15.49 1.76 7.89
C THR A 94 -14.08 2.23 8.25
N MET A 95 -13.05 1.57 7.75
CA MET A 95 -11.64 1.78 8.09
C MET A 95 -10.80 2.23 6.89
N VAL A 96 -11.44 2.84 5.90
CA VAL A 96 -10.78 3.40 4.70
C VAL A 96 -9.91 4.62 5.04
N ILE A 97 -9.14 5.10 4.07
CA ILE A 97 -8.50 6.42 4.13
C ILE A 97 -9.60 7.49 4.01
N GLU A 98 -9.76 8.33 5.03
CA GLU A 98 -10.86 9.31 5.13
C GLU A 98 -10.82 10.37 4.02
N ASN A 99 -9.62 10.80 3.62
CA ASN A 99 -9.39 11.79 2.56
C ASN A 99 -8.79 11.15 1.29
N ALA A 100 -9.15 9.92 0.98
CA ALA A 100 -8.62 9.17 -0.17
C ALA A 100 -8.87 9.87 -1.51
N ASP A 101 -9.92 10.69 -1.61
CA ASP A 101 -10.23 11.47 -2.83
C ASP A 101 -9.07 12.38 -3.26
N LEU A 102 -8.26 12.88 -2.33
CA LEU A 102 -7.08 13.69 -2.61
C LEU A 102 -6.01 12.89 -3.37
N LEU A 103 -5.79 11.63 -3.01
CA LEU A 103 -4.89 10.72 -3.71
C LEU A 103 -5.49 10.27 -5.05
N LEU A 104 -6.75 9.85 -5.05
CA LEU A 104 -7.42 9.36 -6.25
C LEU A 104 -7.50 10.42 -7.37
N LYS A 105 -7.67 11.71 -7.02
CA LYS A 105 -7.59 12.82 -7.97
C LYS A 105 -6.21 12.92 -8.62
N ARG A 106 -5.12 12.77 -7.86
CA ARG A 106 -3.74 12.79 -8.36
C ARG A 106 -3.45 11.62 -9.28
N ILE A 107 -3.85 10.43 -8.86
CA ILE A 107 -3.69 9.19 -9.63
C ILE A 107 -4.39 9.29 -10.99
N LYS A 108 -5.64 9.81 -11.01
CA LYS A 108 -6.41 9.97 -12.25
C LYS A 108 -5.80 10.99 -13.23
N LYS A 109 -5.08 11.99 -12.72
CA LYS A 109 -4.42 13.00 -13.54
C LYS A 109 -3.07 12.55 -14.08
N SER A 110 -2.40 11.62 -13.38
CA SER A 110 -1.06 11.17 -13.72
C SER A 110 -1.11 9.95 -14.65
N ASN A 111 -0.28 9.98 -15.70
CA ASN A 111 -0.01 8.81 -16.55
C ASN A 111 1.13 7.93 -16.01
N LYS A 112 1.82 8.38 -14.96
CA LYS A 112 2.98 7.68 -14.37
C LYS A 112 2.56 6.61 -13.36
N VAL A 113 1.47 6.82 -12.61
CA VAL A 113 1.01 5.84 -11.62
C VAL A 113 0.45 4.61 -12.32
N LYS A 114 1.09 3.47 -12.11
CA LYS A 114 0.71 2.17 -12.71
C LYS A 114 -0.14 1.33 -11.77
N ALA A 115 0.14 1.43 -10.47
CA ALA A 115 -0.59 0.66 -9.47
C ALA A 115 -0.64 1.35 -8.10
N VAL A 116 -1.64 0.95 -7.31
CA VAL A 116 -1.75 1.22 -5.87
C VAL A 116 -1.94 -0.12 -5.16
N SER A 117 -1.10 -0.39 -4.17
CA SER A 117 -1.12 -1.61 -3.38
C SER A 117 -1.29 -1.31 -1.90
N TRP A 118 -2.08 -2.10 -1.20
CA TRP A 118 -2.31 -1.92 0.25
C TRP A 118 -2.41 -3.24 1.01
N GLY A 119 -2.27 -3.14 2.33
CA GLY A 119 -2.47 -4.22 3.30
C GLY A 119 -3.82 -4.12 4.01
N HIS A 120 -3.82 -4.13 5.35
CA HIS A 120 -4.93 -3.84 6.26
C HIS A 120 -6.15 -4.77 6.17
N VAL A 121 -6.65 -5.04 4.98
CA VAL A 121 -7.91 -5.77 4.75
C VAL A 121 -7.78 -7.28 4.91
N HIS A 122 -6.56 -7.81 5.00
CA HIS A 122 -6.24 -9.22 5.17
C HIS A 122 -6.97 -10.16 4.18
N THR A 123 -7.27 -9.64 2.98
CA THR A 123 -7.88 -10.40 1.89
C THR A 123 -7.40 -9.88 0.55
N GLU A 124 -7.63 -10.65 -0.50
CA GLU A 124 -7.31 -10.23 -1.86
C GLU A 124 -8.43 -9.33 -2.40
N TYR A 125 -8.02 -8.25 -3.04
CA TYR A 125 -8.89 -7.36 -3.79
C TYR A 125 -8.19 -6.95 -5.08
N TYR A 126 -8.94 -6.72 -6.13
CA TYR A 126 -8.43 -6.20 -7.39
C TYR A 126 -9.50 -5.35 -8.09
N GLU A 127 -9.09 -4.18 -8.54
CA GLU A 127 -9.89 -3.26 -9.34
C GLU A 127 -8.99 -2.49 -10.29
N THR A 128 -9.58 -1.80 -11.27
CA THR A 128 -8.88 -0.88 -12.17
C THR A 128 -9.61 0.44 -12.25
N ILE A 129 -8.91 1.54 -12.02
CA ILE A 129 -9.43 2.91 -12.20
C ILE A 129 -8.66 3.57 -13.35
N GLY A 130 -9.29 3.75 -14.50
CA GLY A 130 -8.59 4.18 -15.71
C GLY A 130 -7.56 3.14 -16.13
N SER A 131 -6.28 3.52 -16.18
CA SER A 131 -5.16 2.60 -16.45
C SER A 131 -4.47 2.06 -15.19
N VAL A 132 -4.86 2.54 -14.00
CA VAL A 132 -4.19 2.22 -12.74
C VAL A 132 -4.80 0.98 -12.12
N LYS A 133 -3.96 0.00 -11.79
CA LYS A 133 -4.37 -1.24 -11.10
C LYS A 133 -4.35 -1.03 -9.60
N LEU A 134 -5.44 -1.39 -8.93
CA LEU A 134 -5.61 -1.30 -7.48
C LEU A 134 -5.71 -2.70 -6.91
N PHE A 135 -4.90 -3.02 -5.89
CA PHE A 135 -4.94 -4.35 -5.30
C PHE A 135 -4.48 -4.38 -3.85
N SER A 136 -5.11 -5.24 -3.07
CA SER A 136 -4.68 -5.54 -1.72
C SER A 136 -3.71 -6.71 -1.65
N THR A 137 -3.09 -6.85 -0.49
CA THR A 137 -2.22 -7.96 -0.14
C THR A 137 -2.83 -8.72 1.03
N PRO A 138 -2.85 -10.07 0.99
CA PRO A 138 -3.23 -10.87 2.15
C PRO A 138 -2.24 -10.69 3.30
N SER A 139 -2.66 -11.03 4.50
CA SER A 139 -1.80 -11.04 5.67
C SER A 139 -0.87 -12.25 5.68
N THR A 140 0.33 -12.09 6.22
CA THR A 140 1.26 -13.19 6.53
C THR A 140 0.90 -13.91 7.83
N CYS A 141 -0.17 -13.50 8.51
CA CYS A 141 -0.68 -14.09 9.74
C CYS A 141 -2.05 -14.73 9.49
N TYR A 142 -3.15 -14.04 9.75
CA TYR A 142 -4.50 -14.52 9.52
C TYR A 142 -5.20 -13.73 8.42
N GLN A 143 -6.23 -14.32 7.83
CA GLN A 143 -7.06 -13.64 6.83
C GLN A 143 -8.39 -13.18 7.44
N VAL A 144 -9.08 -12.27 6.77
CA VAL A 144 -10.44 -11.84 7.07
C VAL A 144 -11.34 -12.32 5.95
N LYS A 145 -12.52 -12.86 6.29
CA LYS A 145 -13.49 -13.33 5.29
C LYS A 145 -13.89 -12.17 4.37
N GLU A 146 -14.08 -12.48 3.10
CA GLU A 146 -14.55 -11.49 2.15
C GLU A 146 -15.96 -11.02 2.48
N LYS A 147 -16.14 -9.69 2.47
CA LYS A 147 -17.46 -9.03 2.57
C LYS A 147 -18.35 -9.46 3.75
N PRO A 148 -17.83 -9.74 4.96
CA PRO A 148 -18.65 -10.07 6.09
C PRO A 148 -19.33 -8.81 6.64
N LYS A 149 -20.51 -8.98 7.24
CA LYS A 149 -21.18 -7.87 7.96
C LYS A 149 -20.43 -7.49 9.25
N ASN A 150 -19.75 -8.45 9.87
CA ASN A 150 -18.92 -8.28 11.06
C ASN A 150 -17.50 -8.76 10.77
N PHE A 151 -16.54 -8.35 11.60
CA PHE A 151 -15.18 -8.87 11.51
C PHE A 151 -15.16 -10.39 11.80
N ILE A 152 -14.81 -11.18 10.79
CA ILE A 152 -14.74 -12.64 10.89
C ILE A 152 -13.39 -13.10 10.37
N VAL A 153 -12.61 -13.78 11.21
CA VAL A 153 -11.36 -14.40 10.80
C VAL A 153 -11.67 -15.55 9.84
N ASP A 154 -10.98 -15.57 8.71
CA ASP A 154 -11.01 -16.69 7.78
C ASP A 154 -9.97 -17.74 8.22
N THR A 155 -10.47 -18.86 8.68
CA THR A 155 -9.63 -20.00 9.14
C THR A 155 -9.29 -20.99 8.03
N GLU A 156 -9.81 -20.78 6.82
CA GLU A 156 -9.60 -21.68 5.68
C GLU A 156 -8.49 -21.18 4.76
N SER A 157 -8.39 -19.87 4.60
CA SER A 157 -7.37 -19.25 3.74
C SER A 157 -6.02 -19.17 4.44
N LEU A 158 -4.99 -19.70 3.79
CA LEU A 158 -3.62 -19.69 4.29
C LEU A 158 -3.05 -18.24 4.32
N PRO A 159 -2.09 -17.98 5.22
CA PRO A 159 -1.26 -16.77 5.16
C PRO A 159 -0.63 -16.59 3.78
N GLY A 160 -0.29 -15.35 3.44
CA GLY A 160 0.28 -15.10 2.12
C GLY A 160 0.94 -13.75 1.98
N TYR A 161 1.58 -13.56 0.85
CA TYR A 161 2.18 -12.30 0.45
C TYR A 161 1.93 -12.04 -1.04
N ARG A 162 2.13 -10.81 -1.46
CA ARG A 162 2.04 -10.45 -2.88
C ARG A 162 3.44 -10.30 -3.48
N ARG A 163 3.67 -10.98 -4.59
CA ARG A 163 4.85 -10.77 -5.43
C ARG A 163 4.48 -9.79 -6.55
N ILE A 164 5.31 -8.78 -6.74
CA ILE A 164 5.22 -7.81 -7.84
C ILE A 164 6.54 -7.89 -8.62
N VAL A 165 6.46 -8.04 -9.92
CA VAL A 165 7.63 -8.03 -10.83
C VAL A 165 7.49 -6.81 -11.72
N LEU A 166 8.43 -5.89 -11.62
CA LEU A 166 8.50 -4.66 -12.39
C LEU A 166 9.41 -4.89 -13.62
N ASN A 167 8.97 -4.47 -14.78
CA ASN A 167 9.72 -4.59 -16.03
C ASN A 167 10.20 -3.21 -16.50
N ASN A 168 11.33 -3.18 -17.22
CA ASN A 168 11.93 -1.92 -17.71
C ASN A 168 11.04 -1.19 -18.73
N ASP A 169 10.08 -1.86 -19.36
CA ASP A 169 9.12 -1.26 -20.28
C ASP A 169 7.92 -0.58 -19.57
N GLY A 170 7.93 -0.51 -18.24
CA GLY A 170 6.85 0.05 -17.44
C GLY A 170 5.66 -0.89 -17.23
N SER A 171 5.71 -2.10 -17.76
CA SER A 171 4.73 -3.13 -17.42
C SER A 171 5.07 -3.80 -16.10
N PHE A 172 4.08 -4.42 -15.46
CA PHE A 172 4.32 -5.23 -14.26
C PHE A 172 3.37 -6.42 -14.18
N ASN A 173 3.82 -7.44 -13.45
CA ASN A 173 3.02 -8.61 -13.12
C ASN A 173 2.89 -8.73 -11.60
N THR A 174 1.73 -9.16 -11.13
CA THR A 174 1.51 -9.38 -9.71
C THR A 174 0.70 -10.64 -9.47
N ARG A 175 1.05 -11.34 -8.38
CA ARG A 175 0.30 -12.51 -7.89
C ARG A 175 0.41 -12.62 -6.38
N VAL A 176 -0.61 -13.19 -5.76
CA VAL A 176 -0.54 -13.64 -4.38
C VAL A 176 0.12 -15.02 -4.32
N VAL A 177 0.96 -15.22 -3.31
CA VAL A 177 1.58 -16.49 -2.96
C VAL A 177 1.12 -16.86 -1.56
N ARG A 178 0.50 -18.02 -1.41
CA ARG A 178 0.08 -18.55 -0.11
C ARG A 178 1.22 -19.36 0.51
N ILE A 179 1.34 -19.28 1.83
CA ILE A 179 2.39 -19.94 2.62
C ILE A 179 1.73 -21.09 3.38
N SER A 180 2.21 -22.31 3.15
CA SER A 180 1.81 -23.51 3.89
C SER A 180 2.73 -23.72 5.08
#